data_b6482108bfe071c9a4f66f76e47da153
#
_entry.id   b6482108bfe071c9a4f66f76e47da153
#
_cell.length_a   1.000
_cell.length_b   1.000
_cell.length_c   1.000
_cell.angle_alpha   90.00
_cell.angle_beta   90.00
_cell.angle_gamma   90.00
#
_symmetry.space_group_name_H-M   'P 1'
#
loop_
_entity.id
_entity.type
_entity.pdbx_description
1 polymer ?
#
loop_
_entity_poly.entity_id
_entity_poly.type
_entity_poly.pdbx_seq_one_letter_code
_entity_poly.pdbx_strand_id
1 'polypeptide(L)'
;MGLDASVVLGKPEVAGAQVSPLGTYKATIAKVRAGNVQLMEGALFWRRFLRRKLATEQAEAAAAQTPSYGNRGYLALTADDLVLVGVDASVRVKLTEPLVTISRTQVASAEIGKAGVMLGSLPLRITLTNGDEWVFEVPRLVRRKGKQLVAELVERPDAASKST
;
A
#
# COMPACT_ATOMS: atom_id res chain seq x y z
N MET A 1 -13.81 9.87 -9.58
CA MET A 1 -12.52 10.31 -10.10
C MET A 1 -11.41 9.59 -9.38
N GLY A 2 -10.52 8.94 -10.11
CA GLY A 2 -9.32 8.32 -9.52
C GLY A 2 -8.26 9.39 -9.23
N LEU A 3 -7.43 9.15 -8.22
CA LEU A 3 -6.20 9.93 -8.03
C LEU A 3 -5.27 9.65 -9.21
N ASP A 4 -4.57 10.67 -9.64
CA ASP A 4 -3.56 10.64 -10.71
C ASP A 4 -2.39 11.53 -10.27
N ALA A 5 -1.20 10.98 -10.23
CA ALA A 5 0.00 11.67 -9.80
C ALA A 5 0.73 12.40 -10.93
N SER A 6 0.30 12.31 -12.18
CA SER A 6 0.98 12.90 -13.33
C SER A 6 1.26 14.40 -13.16
N VAL A 7 0.30 15.12 -12.56
CA VAL A 7 0.44 16.58 -12.33
C VAL A 7 1.53 16.85 -11.27
N VAL A 8 1.54 16.08 -10.19
CA VAL A 8 2.48 16.25 -9.07
C VAL A 8 3.90 15.83 -9.49
N LEU A 9 3.99 14.79 -10.31
CA LEU A 9 5.27 14.23 -10.75
C LEU A 9 5.86 14.96 -11.97
N GLY A 10 5.05 15.71 -12.71
CA GLY A 10 5.45 16.28 -14.00
C GLY A 10 5.78 15.22 -15.07
N LYS A 11 5.36 13.97 -14.85
CA LYS A 11 5.56 12.81 -15.74
C LYS A 11 4.27 12.00 -15.83
N PRO A 12 4.01 11.32 -16.95
CA PRO A 12 2.85 10.46 -17.09
C PRO A 12 2.89 9.31 -16.07
N GLU A 13 1.78 9.09 -15.37
CA GLU A 13 1.58 7.93 -14.51
C GLU A 13 1.18 6.72 -15.38
N VAL A 14 1.90 5.60 -15.23
CA VAL A 14 1.58 4.32 -15.87
C VAL A 14 0.56 3.55 -15.04
N ALA A 15 0.79 3.50 -13.75
CA ALA A 15 -0.11 2.87 -12.79
C ALA A 15 0.05 3.52 -11.42
N GLY A 16 -1.00 3.49 -10.61
CA GLY A 16 -0.91 4.00 -9.25
C GLY A 16 -1.99 3.45 -8.34
N ALA A 17 -1.69 3.39 -7.06
CA ALA A 17 -2.59 2.89 -6.05
C ALA A 17 -2.47 3.64 -4.73
N GLN A 18 -3.61 3.91 -4.11
CA GLN A 18 -3.63 4.40 -2.74
C GLN A 18 -3.19 3.30 -1.79
N VAL A 19 -2.34 3.65 -0.84
CA VAL A 19 -1.79 2.75 0.16
C VAL A 19 -1.91 3.34 1.56
N SER A 20 -1.85 2.48 2.55
CA SER A 20 -1.79 2.83 3.97
C SER A 20 -0.74 1.95 4.65
N PRO A 21 -0.23 2.35 5.83
CA PRO A 21 0.61 1.46 6.62
C PRO A 21 -0.10 0.15 6.94
N LEU A 22 0.62 -0.95 6.87
CA LEU A 22 0.08 -2.28 7.17
C LEU A 22 -0.54 -2.31 8.57
N GLY A 23 -1.77 -2.81 8.68
CA GLY A 23 -2.52 -2.84 9.93
C GLY A 23 -3.41 -1.63 10.20
N THR A 24 -3.32 -0.54 9.44
CA THR A 24 -4.15 0.67 9.63
C THR A 24 -5.64 0.35 9.55
N TYR A 25 -6.04 -0.44 8.58
CA TYR A 25 -7.46 -0.79 8.37
C TYR A 25 -8.01 -1.64 9.51
N LYS A 26 -7.24 -2.61 10.00
CA LYS A 26 -7.62 -3.43 11.16
C LYS A 26 -7.71 -2.61 12.45
N ALA A 27 -6.78 -1.68 12.67
CA ALA A 27 -6.83 -0.77 13.80
C ALA A 27 -8.08 0.11 13.78
N THR A 28 -8.46 0.62 12.60
CA THR A 28 -9.67 1.41 12.43
C THR A 28 -10.93 0.60 12.74
N ILE A 29 -11.05 -0.62 12.20
CA ILE A 29 -12.20 -1.50 12.50
C ILE A 29 -12.24 -1.86 13.98
N ALA A 30 -11.10 -2.16 14.59
CA ALA A 30 -11.03 -2.47 16.01
C ALA A 30 -11.54 -1.29 16.88
N LYS A 31 -11.21 -0.06 16.51
CA LYS A 31 -11.73 1.15 17.20
C LYS A 31 -13.23 1.32 17.00
N VAL A 32 -13.74 1.18 15.79
CA VAL A 32 -15.19 1.31 15.50
C VAL A 32 -15.97 0.24 16.23
N ARG A 33 -15.52 -1.00 16.26
CA ARG A 33 -16.19 -2.09 16.97
C ARG A 33 -16.07 -1.97 18.48
N ALA A 34 -14.97 -1.45 19.02
CA ALA A 34 -14.84 -1.22 20.47
C ALA A 34 -15.86 -0.21 20.99
N GLY A 35 -16.28 0.76 20.16
CA GLY A 35 -17.35 1.71 20.49
C GLY A 35 -18.76 1.10 20.46
N ASN A 36 -18.97 0.01 19.70
CA ASN A 36 -20.30 -0.58 19.47
C ASN A 36 -20.54 -1.92 20.20
N VAL A 37 -19.55 -2.47 20.91
CA VAL A 37 -19.60 -3.85 21.45
C VAL A 37 -19.73 -3.85 22.98
N GLN A 38 -20.77 -3.25 23.51
CA GLN A 38 -21.18 -3.52 24.89
C GLN A 38 -22.11 -4.73 25.04
N LEU A 39 -22.44 -5.45 23.96
CA LEU A 39 -23.62 -6.34 23.95
C LEU A 39 -23.43 -7.80 23.50
N MET A 40 -22.21 -8.33 23.28
CA MET A 40 -22.10 -9.73 22.84
C MET A 40 -20.92 -10.51 23.46
N GLU A 41 -21.25 -11.61 24.15
CA GLU A 41 -20.29 -12.55 24.76
C GLU A 41 -19.30 -13.20 23.76
N GLY A 42 -19.66 -13.34 22.48
CA GLY A 42 -18.75 -13.78 21.41
C GLY A 42 -17.64 -12.79 21.02
N ALA A 43 -17.71 -11.56 21.50
CA ALA A 43 -16.78 -10.49 21.15
C ALA A 43 -15.36 -10.68 21.74
N LEU A 44 -15.21 -11.43 22.84
CA LEU A 44 -13.90 -11.63 23.49
C LEU A 44 -12.95 -12.48 22.66
N PHE A 45 -13.45 -13.53 22.01
CA PHE A 45 -12.65 -14.39 21.12
C PHE A 45 -12.15 -13.60 19.90
N TRP A 46 -13.01 -12.84 19.26
CA TRP A 46 -12.69 -12.01 18.12
C TRP A 46 -11.70 -10.89 18.49
N ARG A 47 -11.83 -10.30 19.70
CA ARG A 47 -10.87 -9.30 20.19
C ARG A 47 -9.47 -9.87 20.33
N ARG A 48 -9.32 -11.07 20.88
CA ARG A 48 -8.01 -11.74 21.02
C ARG A 48 -7.40 -12.07 19.66
N PHE A 49 -8.21 -12.60 18.76
CA PHE A 49 -7.78 -12.94 17.40
C PHE A 49 -7.34 -11.71 16.60
N LEU A 50 -8.14 -10.64 16.61
CA LEU A 50 -7.81 -9.38 15.95
C LEU A 50 -6.57 -8.72 16.55
N ARG A 51 -6.41 -8.73 17.88
CA ARG A 51 -5.21 -8.21 18.55
C ARG A 51 -3.94 -8.95 18.14
N ARG A 52 -3.99 -10.27 18.06
CA ARG A 52 -2.84 -11.07 17.62
C ARG A 52 -2.46 -10.77 16.18
N LYS A 53 -3.43 -10.75 15.26
CA LYS A 53 -3.17 -10.42 13.87
C LYS A 53 -2.66 -8.98 13.69
N LEU A 54 -3.26 -8.04 14.39
CA LEU A 54 -2.81 -6.66 14.37
C LEU A 54 -1.37 -6.52 14.91
N ALA A 55 -1.04 -7.21 16.01
CA ALA A 55 0.31 -7.21 16.55
C ALA A 55 1.32 -7.81 15.57
N THR A 56 0.97 -8.89 14.87
CA THR A 56 1.82 -9.49 13.83
C THR A 56 2.06 -8.51 12.68
N GLU A 57 1.00 -7.87 12.17
CA GLU A 57 1.14 -6.90 11.07
C GLU A 57 1.91 -5.65 11.48
N GLN A 58 1.73 -5.18 12.72
CA GLN A 58 2.49 -4.08 13.27
C GLN A 58 3.98 -4.44 13.42
N ALA A 59 4.28 -5.68 13.84
CA ALA A 59 5.65 -6.17 13.93
C ALA A 59 6.29 -6.29 12.54
N GLU A 60 5.56 -6.79 11.54
CA GLU A 60 6.02 -6.83 10.16
C GLU A 60 6.27 -5.41 9.61
N ALA A 61 5.35 -4.48 9.85
CA ALA A 61 5.50 -3.10 9.43
C ALA A 61 6.69 -2.41 10.11
N ALA A 62 6.94 -2.71 11.39
CA ALA A 62 8.08 -2.17 12.12
C ALA A 62 9.42 -2.75 11.67
N ALA A 63 9.44 -4.01 11.22
CA ALA A 63 10.63 -4.66 10.68
C ALA A 63 10.95 -4.24 9.23
N ALA A 64 9.96 -3.74 8.50
CA ALA A 64 10.13 -3.28 7.14
C ALA A 64 10.80 -1.90 7.08
N GLN A 65 11.53 -1.64 6.00
CA GLN A 65 12.18 -0.36 5.72
C GLN A 65 11.27 0.61 4.95
N THR A 66 9.97 0.48 5.13
CA THR A 66 8.99 1.34 4.47
C THR A 66 9.20 2.81 4.88
N PRO A 67 9.31 3.73 3.92
CA PRO A 67 9.44 5.14 4.23
C PRO A 67 8.23 5.66 5.02
N SER A 68 8.45 6.67 5.87
CA SER A 68 7.38 7.32 6.60
C SER A 68 6.53 8.22 5.68
N TYR A 69 5.20 8.07 5.70
CA TYR A 69 4.28 8.86 4.85
C TYR A 69 2.94 9.16 5.56
N GLY A 70 2.87 8.96 6.87
CA GLY A 70 1.64 9.16 7.64
C GLY A 70 0.62 8.02 7.49
N ASN A 71 -0.65 8.36 7.56
CA ASN A 71 -1.75 7.36 7.54
C ASN A 71 -2.21 6.94 6.14
N ARG A 72 -1.87 7.73 5.12
CA ARG A 72 -2.24 7.48 3.73
C ARG A 72 -1.14 7.95 2.80
N GLY A 73 -0.88 7.17 1.79
CA GLY A 73 0.04 7.47 0.72
C GLY A 73 -0.52 7.06 -0.63
N TYR A 74 0.19 7.40 -1.66
CA TYR A 74 -0.11 6.99 -3.02
C TYR A 74 1.18 6.52 -3.69
N LEU A 75 1.20 5.27 -4.13
CA LEU A 75 2.28 4.74 -4.94
C LEU A 75 1.96 5.01 -6.40
N ALA A 76 2.81 5.77 -7.04
CA ALA A 76 2.72 6.09 -8.46
C ALA A 76 3.89 5.46 -9.21
N LEU A 77 3.60 4.79 -10.30
CA LEU A 77 4.58 4.23 -11.22
C LEU A 77 4.62 5.06 -12.49
N THR A 78 5.80 5.55 -12.82
CA THR A 78 6.09 6.16 -14.13
C THR A 78 6.84 5.16 -15.02
N ALA A 79 7.25 5.56 -16.20
CA ALA A 79 8.08 4.73 -17.06
C ALA A 79 9.37 4.27 -16.36
N ASP A 80 10.00 5.16 -15.59
CA ASP A 80 11.34 4.96 -15.02
C ASP A 80 11.37 4.78 -13.52
N ASP A 81 10.38 5.32 -12.81
CA ASP A 81 10.41 5.48 -11.37
C ASP A 81 9.16 4.93 -10.67
N LEU A 82 9.37 4.42 -9.46
CA LEU A 82 8.33 4.20 -8.46
C LEU A 82 8.41 5.33 -7.42
N VAL A 83 7.32 6.04 -7.23
CA VAL A 83 7.27 7.22 -6.36
C VAL A 83 6.22 7.04 -5.28
N LEU A 84 6.60 7.24 -4.04
CA LEU A 84 5.67 7.37 -2.93
C LEU A 84 5.31 8.85 -2.77
N VAL A 85 4.03 9.16 -2.94
CA VAL A 85 3.48 10.51 -2.88
C VAL A 85 2.65 10.66 -1.60
N GLY A 86 2.77 11.78 -0.93
CA GLY A 86 1.95 12.12 0.22
C GLY A 86 0.49 12.33 -0.17
N VAL A 87 -0.42 12.09 0.78
CA VAL A 87 -1.87 12.28 0.59
C VAL A 87 -2.41 13.16 1.72
N ASP A 88 -2.96 14.30 1.37
CA ASP A 88 -3.79 15.10 2.27
C ASP A 88 -5.26 14.70 2.10
N ALA A 89 -5.87 14.32 3.20
CA ALA A 89 -7.27 13.90 3.25
C ALA A 89 -8.13 14.77 4.20
N SER A 90 -7.66 15.97 4.54
CA SER A 90 -8.33 16.85 5.53
C SER A 90 -9.70 17.31 5.07
N VAL A 91 -9.84 17.79 3.84
CA VAL A 91 -11.13 18.27 3.25
C VAL A 91 -11.47 17.50 1.98
N ARG A 92 -10.50 17.33 1.12
CA ARG A 92 -10.59 16.51 -0.10
C ARG A 92 -9.30 15.72 -0.23
N VAL A 93 -9.41 14.49 -0.73
CA VAL A 93 -8.23 13.67 -1.00
C VAL A 93 -7.42 14.34 -2.12
N LYS A 94 -6.23 14.80 -1.79
CA LYS A 94 -5.28 15.43 -2.72
C LYS A 94 -3.91 14.79 -2.58
N LEU A 95 -3.24 14.61 -3.69
CA LEU A 95 -1.82 14.27 -3.71
C LEU A 95 -1.02 15.53 -3.38
N THR A 96 -0.02 15.37 -2.53
CA THR A 96 0.84 16.47 -2.09
C THR A 96 2.17 16.44 -2.85
N GLU A 97 3.24 16.12 -2.20
CA GLU A 97 4.58 16.11 -2.78
C GLU A 97 5.13 14.68 -2.88
N PRO A 98 6.06 14.43 -3.78
CA PRO A 98 6.82 13.19 -3.77
C PRO A 98 7.65 13.09 -2.49
N LEU A 99 7.46 12.02 -1.73
CA LEU A 99 8.18 11.76 -0.48
C LEU A 99 9.45 10.94 -0.74
N VAL A 100 9.34 9.92 -1.56
CA VAL A 100 10.45 9.05 -1.95
C VAL A 100 10.30 8.66 -3.41
N THR A 101 11.40 8.71 -4.14
CA THR A 101 11.49 8.28 -5.54
C THR A 101 12.60 7.25 -5.65
N ILE A 102 12.31 6.09 -6.22
CA ILE A 102 13.28 5.06 -6.55
C ILE A 102 13.14 4.67 -8.02
N SER A 103 14.25 4.32 -8.65
CA SER A 103 14.19 3.77 -10.01
C SER A 103 13.47 2.41 -10.03
N ARG A 104 12.70 2.14 -11.08
CA ARG A 104 12.10 0.81 -11.29
C ARG A 104 13.13 -0.32 -11.25
N THR A 105 14.36 -0.05 -11.66
CA THR A 105 15.45 -1.02 -11.63
C THR A 105 15.88 -1.43 -10.23
N GLN A 106 15.54 -0.60 -9.22
CA GLN A 106 15.80 -0.91 -7.81
C GLN A 106 14.72 -1.81 -7.19
N VAL A 107 13.63 -2.09 -7.90
CA VAL A 107 12.60 -3.03 -7.47
C VAL A 107 12.98 -4.43 -7.92
N ALA A 108 13.25 -5.33 -6.97
CA ALA A 108 13.56 -6.72 -7.24
C ALA A 108 12.28 -7.53 -7.47
N SER A 109 11.26 -7.32 -6.65
CA SER A 109 9.96 -7.98 -6.77
C SER A 109 8.85 -7.13 -6.15
N ALA A 110 7.63 -7.37 -6.58
CA ALA A 110 6.43 -6.81 -5.96
C ALA A 110 5.33 -7.87 -5.95
N GLU A 111 4.61 -7.98 -4.84
CA GLU A 111 3.51 -8.92 -4.69
C GLU A 111 2.35 -8.30 -3.91
N ILE A 112 1.15 -8.67 -4.29
CA ILE A 112 -0.06 -8.30 -3.56
C ILE A 112 -0.73 -9.57 -3.05
N GLY A 113 -0.90 -9.64 -1.75
CA GLY A 113 -1.50 -10.78 -1.08
C GLY A 113 -3.02 -10.85 -1.24
N LYS A 114 -3.60 -11.88 -0.65
CA LYS A 114 -5.05 -12.07 -0.62
C LYS A 114 -5.67 -11.19 0.47
N ALA A 115 -6.84 -10.65 0.21
CA ALA A 115 -7.63 -10.00 1.24
C ALA A 115 -7.97 -11.00 2.35
N GLY A 116 -7.70 -10.66 3.59
CA GLY A 116 -8.24 -11.42 4.72
C GLY A 116 -9.77 -11.42 4.65
N VAL A 117 -10.39 -12.54 4.99
CA VAL A 117 -11.84 -12.79 4.84
C VAL A 117 -12.72 -11.71 5.49
N MET A 118 -12.21 -10.97 6.46
CA MET A 118 -13.01 -10.05 7.27
C MET A 118 -12.68 -8.55 7.12
N LEU A 119 -11.61 -8.16 6.46
CA LEU A 119 -11.09 -6.80 6.66
C LEU A 119 -10.77 -6.00 5.40
N GLY A 120 -11.09 -6.49 4.23
CA GLY A 120 -11.18 -5.67 3.02
C GLY A 120 -9.92 -4.93 2.54
N SER A 121 -8.74 -5.13 3.12
CA SER A 121 -7.47 -4.65 2.61
C SER A 121 -6.57 -5.79 2.15
N LEU A 122 -5.66 -5.49 1.22
CA LEU A 122 -4.69 -6.45 0.71
C LEU A 122 -3.28 -6.01 1.09
N PRO A 123 -2.44 -6.89 1.63
CA PRO A 123 -1.05 -6.58 1.86
C PRO A 123 -0.32 -6.43 0.51
N LEU A 124 0.48 -5.39 0.37
CA LEU A 124 1.36 -5.12 -0.75
C LEU A 124 2.80 -5.12 -0.23
N ARG A 125 3.65 -5.97 -0.80
CA ARG A 125 5.08 -6.05 -0.50
C ARG A 125 5.88 -5.68 -1.73
N ILE A 126 6.89 -4.86 -1.54
CA ILE A 126 7.85 -4.48 -2.57
C ILE A 126 9.24 -4.75 -2.00
N THR A 127 9.97 -5.64 -2.64
CA THR A 127 11.36 -5.95 -2.26
C THR A 127 12.30 -5.20 -3.19
N LEU A 128 13.25 -4.49 -2.61
CA LEU A 128 14.25 -3.75 -3.36
C LEU A 128 15.50 -4.60 -3.61
N THR A 129 16.28 -4.23 -4.59
CA THR A 129 17.52 -4.95 -4.97
C THR A 129 18.60 -4.92 -3.89
N ASN A 130 18.55 -3.95 -2.96
CA ASN A 130 19.43 -3.88 -1.80
C ASN A 130 18.98 -4.79 -0.64
N GLY A 131 17.85 -5.49 -0.79
CA GLY A 131 17.26 -6.34 0.23
C GLY A 131 16.25 -5.66 1.15
N ASP A 132 16.05 -4.35 1.03
CA ASP A 132 15.02 -3.64 1.78
C ASP A 132 13.63 -4.10 1.36
N GLU A 133 12.70 -4.14 2.30
CA GLU A 133 11.32 -4.50 2.06
C GLU A 133 10.39 -3.34 2.45
N TRP A 134 9.54 -2.94 1.53
CA TRP A 134 8.46 -2.00 1.78
C TRP A 134 7.14 -2.74 1.88
N VAL A 135 6.39 -2.46 2.94
CA VAL A 135 5.12 -3.14 3.23
C VAL A 135 4.01 -2.12 3.39
N PHE A 136 2.94 -2.33 2.64
CA PHE A 136 1.76 -1.48 2.63
C PHE A 136 0.49 -2.31 2.74
N GLU A 137 -0.64 -1.65 2.95
CA GLU A 137 -1.94 -2.24 2.65
C GLU A 137 -2.68 -1.41 1.61
N VAL A 138 -3.35 -2.12 0.71
CA VAL A 138 -4.17 -1.53 -0.35
C VAL A 138 -5.64 -1.69 0.04
N PRO A 139 -6.41 -0.61 0.15
CA PRO A 139 -7.84 -0.69 0.43
C PRO A 139 -8.58 -1.53 -0.61
N ARG A 140 -9.54 -2.33 -0.19
CA ARG A 140 -10.32 -3.23 -1.09
C ARG A 140 -10.99 -2.48 -2.24
N LEU A 141 -11.43 -1.25 -2.00
CA LEU A 141 -12.09 -0.43 -3.03
C LEU A 141 -11.18 -0.13 -4.22
N VAL A 142 -9.87 -0.04 -3.98
CA VAL A 142 -8.86 0.23 -5.02
C VAL A 142 -8.01 -0.99 -5.37
N ARG A 143 -8.44 -2.19 -5.00
CA ARG A 143 -7.70 -3.45 -5.21
C ARG A 143 -7.26 -3.68 -6.66
N ARG A 144 -8.09 -3.26 -7.64
CA ARG A 144 -7.77 -3.40 -9.06
C ARG A 144 -6.56 -2.56 -9.43
N LYS A 145 -6.49 -1.34 -8.92
CA LYS A 145 -5.33 -0.45 -9.10
C LYS A 145 -4.07 -1.01 -8.43
N GLY A 146 -4.18 -1.55 -7.22
CA GLY A 146 -3.06 -2.22 -6.57
C GLY A 146 -2.54 -3.42 -7.36
N LYS A 147 -3.42 -4.25 -7.90
CA LYS A 147 -3.03 -5.38 -8.77
C LYS A 147 -2.40 -4.92 -10.07
N GLN A 148 -2.94 -3.87 -10.68
CA GLN A 148 -2.38 -3.28 -11.89
C GLN A 148 -0.97 -2.72 -11.60
N LEU A 149 -0.79 -1.99 -10.51
CA LEU A 149 0.52 -1.47 -10.10
C LEU A 149 1.55 -2.60 -9.98
N VAL A 150 1.20 -3.71 -9.32
CA VAL A 150 2.10 -4.86 -9.18
C VAL A 150 2.40 -5.50 -10.53
N ALA A 151 1.40 -5.69 -11.38
CA ALA A 151 1.59 -6.25 -12.71
C ALA A 151 2.57 -5.42 -13.54
N GLU A 152 2.37 -4.10 -13.58
CA GLU A 152 3.25 -3.17 -14.28
C GLU A 152 4.67 -3.10 -13.69
N LEU A 153 4.81 -3.27 -12.35
CA LEU A 153 6.12 -3.33 -11.71
C LEU A 153 6.89 -4.61 -12.09
N VAL A 154 6.18 -5.74 -12.21
CA VAL A 154 6.78 -7.04 -12.52
C VAL A 154 7.01 -7.20 -14.02
N GLU A 155 6.12 -6.66 -14.86
CA GLU A 155 6.32 -6.58 -16.30
C GLU A 155 7.46 -5.59 -16.61
N ARG A 156 8.72 -6.04 -16.49
CA ARG A 156 9.85 -5.27 -16.99
C ARG A 156 9.68 -5.04 -18.48
N PRO A 157 9.85 -3.82 -18.98
CA PRO A 157 10.08 -3.63 -20.40
C PRO A 157 11.49 -4.15 -20.73
N ASP A 158 11.65 -5.45 -20.87
CA ASP A 158 12.80 -6.06 -21.57
C ASP A 158 12.75 -5.74 -23.08
N ALA A 159 12.44 -4.51 -23.42
CA ALA A 159 12.30 -4.07 -24.80
C ALA A 159 13.54 -3.34 -25.33
N ALA A 160 14.67 -3.41 -24.63
CA ALA A 160 15.91 -2.80 -25.11
C ALA A 160 16.94 -3.78 -25.69
N SER A 161 16.64 -5.09 -25.84
CA SER A 161 17.62 -6.06 -26.34
C SER A 161 17.21 -6.82 -27.61
N LYS A 162 16.31 -6.26 -28.43
CA LYS A 162 16.06 -6.78 -29.79
C LYS A 162 16.09 -5.66 -30.81
N SER A 163 17.25 -5.06 -30.98
CA SER A 163 17.59 -4.26 -32.15
C SER A 163 19.06 -4.47 -32.44
N THR A 164 19.35 -5.55 -33.05
CA THR A 164 20.54 -5.71 -33.91
C THR A 164 20.17 -6.65 -35.03
#